data_2c56b0c96d0a9d2761b8553766257b8b
#
_entry.id   2c56b0c96d0a9d2761b8553766257b8b
#
_cell.length_a   1.000
_cell.length_b   1.000
_cell.length_c   1.000
_cell.angle_alpha   90.00
_cell.angle_beta   90.00
_cell.angle_gamma   90.00
#
_symmetry.space_group_name_H-M   'P 1'
#
loop_
_entity.id
_entity.type
_entity.pdbx_description
1 polymer ?
#
loop_
_entity_poly.entity_id
_entity_poly.type
_entity_poly.pdbx_seq_one_letter_code
_entity_poly.pdbx_strand_id
1 'polypeptide(L)'
;MTISTRKIEELFKNSISVKEDCIEKGFSSIVAMGVEITRSIESNGKIMLCGNGGSAADAQHLAAEMLIRLRPHNNREGIAAISLAQDTSTITACGNDFGYDVLYERVLRALGRSGDCLIGITTSGNSKNVILAMKAAKELNIKVFGFLGCGGGEALKYCDEAFIVPSDDTGRIQEAHITAGHALMEYVEDRLIESGYLNLL
;
A
#
# COMPACT_ATOMS: atom_id res chain seq x y z
N MET A 1 -32.13 4.62 15.45
CA MET A 1 -32.22 3.21 15.01
C MET A 1 -31.29 2.37 15.87
N THR A 2 -31.80 1.37 16.51
CA THR A 2 -30.96 0.42 17.28
C THR A 2 -30.20 -0.45 16.29
N ILE A 3 -28.87 -0.46 16.41
CA ILE A 3 -28.03 -1.35 15.59
C ILE A 3 -28.33 -2.78 16.05
N SER A 4 -28.85 -3.61 15.16
CA SER A 4 -29.17 -5.01 15.44
C SER A 4 -28.03 -5.92 15.01
N THR A 5 -27.90 -7.09 15.61
CA THR A 5 -26.96 -8.17 15.20
C THR A 5 -27.08 -8.45 13.70
N ARG A 6 -28.29 -8.43 13.16
CA ARG A 6 -28.54 -8.61 11.73
C ARG A 6 -27.79 -7.59 10.86
N LYS A 7 -27.72 -6.32 11.28
CA LYS A 7 -26.97 -5.28 10.54
C LYS A 7 -25.48 -5.58 10.52
N ILE A 8 -24.93 -6.07 11.63
CA ILE A 8 -23.51 -6.46 11.70
C ILE A 8 -23.24 -7.65 10.77
N GLU A 9 -24.12 -8.67 10.78
CA GLU A 9 -24.01 -9.81 9.87
C GLU A 9 -24.06 -9.41 8.39
N GLU A 10 -24.91 -8.46 8.04
CA GLU A 10 -24.97 -7.90 6.68
C GLU A 10 -23.66 -7.22 6.27
N LEU A 11 -23.02 -6.46 7.17
CA LEU A 11 -21.72 -5.82 6.89
C LEU A 11 -20.60 -6.85 6.66
N PHE A 12 -20.57 -7.93 7.46
CA PHE A 12 -19.62 -9.02 7.25
C PHE A 12 -19.85 -9.73 5.91
N LYS A 13 -21.11 -10.03 5.57
CA LYS A 13 -21.46 -10.63 4.27
C LYS A 13 -21.06 -9.75 3.10
N ASN A 14 -21.26 -8.44 3.20
CA ASN A 14 -20.83 -7.48 2.17
C ASN A 14 -19.29 -7.48 2.03
N SER A 15 -18.55 -7.57 3.15
CA SER A 15 -17.09 -7.71 3.12
C SER A 15 -16.63 -8.99 2.41
N ILE A 16 -17.29 -10.11 2.70
CA ILE A 16 -17.01 -11.39 2.04
C ILE A 16 -17.27 -11.29 0.54
N SER A 17 -18.44 -10.77 0.15
CA SER A 17 -18.82 -10.63 -1.27
C SER A 17 -17.80 -9.80 -2.06
N VAL A 18 -17.36 -8.66 -1.53
CA VAL A 18 -16.34 -7.82 -2.22
C VAL A 18 -15.01 -8.58 -2.37
N LYS A 19 -14.63 -9.42 -1.40
CA LYS A 19 -13.42 -10.24 -1.53
C LYS A 19 -13.60 -11.38 -2.53
N GLU A 20 -14.78 -11.97 -2.63
CA GLU A 20 -15.13 -12.94 -3.68
C GLU A 20 -15.03 -12.29 -5.07
N ASP A 21 -15.56 -11.08 -5.26
CA ASP A 21 -15.42 -10.32 -6.49
C ASP A 21 -13.94 -10.02 -6.83
N CYS A 22 -13.09 -9.78 -5.83
CA CYS A 22 -11.65 -9.65 -6.03
C CYS A 22 -11.00 -10.96 -6.50
N ILE A 23 -11.41 -12.11 -5.93
CA ILE A 23 -10.93 -13.44 -6.35
C ILE A 23 -11.29 -13.71 -7.81
N GLU A 24 -12.53 -13.39 -8.22
CA GLU A 24 -12.98 -13.57 -9.61
C GLU A 24 -12.18 -12.71 -10.61
N LYS A 25 -11.77 -11.50 -10.22
CA LYS A 25 -10.90 -10.64 -11.05
C LYS A 25 -9.46 -11.14 -11.13
N GLY A 26 -9.03 -11.96 -10.19
CA GLY A 26 -7.68 -12.51 -10.10
C GLY A 26 -6.66 -11.53 -9.52
N PHE A 27 -5.47 -12.04 -9.24
CA PHE A 27 -4.41 -11.34 -8.52
C PHE A 27 -3.11 -11.17 -9.32
N SER A 28 -3.19 -11.15 -10.66
CA SER A 28 -2.00 -10.99 -11.52
C SER A 28 -1.24 -9.70 -11.22
N SER A 29 -1.93 -8.60 -10.93
CA SER A 29 -1.31 -7.33 -10.53
C SER A 29 -0.55 -7.43 -9.20
N ILE A 30 -1.11 -8.12 -8.19
CA ILE A 30 -0.44 -8.34 -6.90
C ILE A 30 0.85 -9.16 -7.08
N VAL A 31 0.80 -10.21 -7.92
CA VAL A 31 1.99 -11.01 -8.25
C VAL A 31 3.03 -10.16 -8.98
N ALA A 32 2.62 -9.35 -9.97
CA ALA A 32 3.53 -8.45 -10.68
C ALA A 32 4.18 -7.42 -9.76
N MET A 33 3.41 -6.78 -8.86
CA MET A 33 3.93 -5.90 -7.81
C MET A 33 4.97 -6.62 -6.95
N GLY A 34 4.65 -7.82 -6.48
CA GLY A 34 5.55 -8.62 -5.63
C GLY A 34 6.88 -8.94 -6.30
N VAL A 35 6.87 -9.28 -7.59
CA VAL A 35 8.08 -9.52 -8.38
C VAL A 35 8.96 -8.26 -8.45
N GLU A 36 8.37 -7.10 -8.74
CA GLU A 36 9.12 -5.84 -8.84
C GLU A 36 9.63 -5.36 -7.48
N ILE A 37 8.84 -5.54 -6.41
CA ILE A 37 9.27 -5.22 -5.04
C ILE A 37 10.44 -6.10 -4.63
N THR A 38 10.37 -7.42 -4.88
CA THR A 38 11.47 -8.34 -4.59
C THR A 38 12.76 -7.89 -5.28
N ARG A 39 12.70 -7.58 -6.58
CA ARG A 39 13.86 -7.06 -7.34
C ARG A 39 14.41 -5.75 -6.76
N SER A 40 13.53 -4.84 -6.34
CA SER A 40 13.93 -3.59 -5.70
C SER A 40 14.72 -3.86 -4.42
N ILE A 41 14.18 -4.71 -3.53
CA ILE A 41 14.83 -5.06 -2.25
C ILE A 41 16.18 -5.77 -2.48
N GLU A 42 16.26 -6.74 -3.39
CA GLU A 42 17.51 -7.42 -3.77
C GLU A 42 18.58 -6.46 -4.33
N SER A 43 18.12 -5.31 -4.88
CA SER A 43 18.97 -4.23 -5.38
C SER A 43 19.23 -3.12 -4.35
N ASN A 44 19.00 -3.36 -3.06
CA ASN A 44 19.11 -2.39 -1.95
C ASN A 44 18.10 -1.22 -2.04
N GLY A 45 17.00 -1.39 -2.71
CA GLY A 45 15.87 -0.46 -2.69
C GLY A 45 14.99 -0.67 -1.46
N LYS A 46 13.91 0.11 -1.39
CA LYS A 46 12.93 0.05 -0.30
C LYS A 46 11.51 0.21 -0.80
N ILE A 47 10.55 -0.19 0.04
CA ILE A 47 9.12 0.05 -0.17
C ILE A 47 8.73 1.35 0.55
N MET A 48 8.13 2.27 -0.18
CA MET A 48 7.49 3.47 0.39
C MET A 48 5.98 3.35 0.26
N LEU A 49 5.24 3.71 1.30
CA LEU A 49 3.79 3.61 1.31
C LEU A 49 3.16 4.94 1.71
N CYS A 50 2.04 5.30 1.11
CA CYS A 50 1.27 6.48 1.49
C CYS A 50 -0.24 6.27 1.29
N GLY A 51 -1.03 6.97 2.07
CA GLY A 51 -2.48 6.97 2.03
C GLY A 51 -3.04 7.91 3.09
N ASN A 52 -4.35 8.15 3.10
CA ASN A 52 -5.01 9.05 4.04
C ASN A 52 -5.94 8.30 4.99
N GLY A 53 -6.08 8.75 6.22
CA GLY A 53 -6.99 8.17 7.21
C GLY A 53 -6.71 6.69 7.45
N GLY A 54 -7.69 5.81 7.21
CA GLY A 54 -7.52 4.36 7.29
C GLY A 54 -6.43 3.84 6.37
N SER A 55 -6.32 4.37 5.15
CA SER A 55 -5.25 4.01 4.21
C SER A 55 -3.86 4.47 4.67
N ALA A 56 -3.75 5.52 5.52
CA ALA A 56 -2.49 5.87 6.18
C ALA A 56 -2.14 4.86 7.28
N ALA A 57 -3.16 4.37 8.01
CA ALA A 57 -2.97 3.30 8.99
C ALA A 57 -2.50 2.00 8.32
N ASP A 58 -3.12 1.62 7.18
CA ASP A 58 -2.67 0.48 6.37
C ASP A 58 -1.21 0.65 5.91
N ALA A 59 -0.84 1.83 5.42
CA ALA A 59 0.53 2.13 5.00
C ALA A 59 1.55 1.97 6.13
N GLN A 60 1.22 2.44 7.34
CA GLN A 60 2.08 2.28 8.52
C GLN A 60 2.15 0.82 8.97
N HIS A 61 1.02 0.12 8.99
CA HIS A 61 0.93 -1.28 9.36
C HIS A 61 1.77 -2.15 8.42
N LEU A 62 1.58 -2.05 7.11
CA LEU A 62 2.33 -2.83 6.13
C LEU A 62 3.84 -2.52 6.16
N ALA A 63 4.23 -1.26 6.40
CA ALA A 63 5.63 -0.92 6.60
C ALA A 63 6.20 -1.60 7.85
N ALA A 64 5.47 -1.62 8.97
CA ALA A 64 5.88 -2.26 10.20
C ALA A 64 6.02 -3.79 10.03
N GLU A 65 5.13 -4.43 9.28
CA GLU A 65 5.20 -5.86 8.96
C GLU A 65 6.49 -6.22 8.23
N MET A 66 6.94 -5.38 7.31
CA MET A 66 8.21 -5.60 6.59
C MET A 66 9.42 -5.29 7.46
N LEU A 67 9.40 -4.18 8.20
CA LEU A 67 10.52 -3.76 9.06
C LEU A 67 10.80 -4.71 10.21
N ILE A 68 9.76 -5.27 10.81
CA ILE A 68 9.88 -6.09 12.02
C ILE A 68 9.62 -7.56 11.71
N ARG A 69 8.37 -7.93 11.47
CA ARG A 69 8.00 -9.31 11.16
C ARG A 69 6.49 -9.43 10.92
N LEU A 70 6.10 -10.00 9.79
CA LEU A 70 4.71 -10.31 9.48
C LEU A 70 4.30 -11.66 10.09
N ARG A 71 5.08 -12.71 9.81
CA ARG A 71 4.75 -14.08 10.22
C ARG A 71 5.59 -14.51 11.44
N PRO A 72 4.96 -14.85 12.59
CA PRO A 72 5.68 -15.18 13.82
C PRO A 72 6.70 -16.34 13.71
N HIS A 73 6.46 -17.29 12.80
CA HIS A 73 7.32 -18.43 12.55
C HIS A 73 8.51 -18.13 11.63
N ASN A 74 8.50 -16.99 10.93
CA ASN A 74 9.61 -16.53 10.11
C ASN A 74 10.42 -15.50 10.91
N ASN A 75 11.38 -15.98 11.72
CA ASN A 75 12.33 -15.08 12.37
C ASN A 75 13.40 -14.67 11.36
N ARG A 76 13.40 -13.43 10.93
CA ARG A 76 14.23 -12.90 9.84
C ARG A 76 14.72 -11.47 10.13
N GLU A 77 15.69 -11.02 9.39
CA GLU A 77 16.09 -9.61 9.36
C GLU A 77 14.97 -8.70 8.78
N GLY A 78 15.01 -7.41 9.11
CA GLY A 78 14.05 -6.43 8.62
C GLY A 78 14.21 -6.19 7.11
N ILE A 79 13.07 -6.01 6.42
CA ILE A 79 13.00 -5.62 5.01
C ILE A 79 12.75 -4.11 4.95
N ALA A 80 13.50 -3.38 4.13
CA ALA A 80 13.44 -1.92 4.07
C ALA A 80 12.08 -1.41 3.57
N ALA A 81 11.31 -0.80 4.46
CA ALA A 81 10.01 -0.20 4.16
C ALA A 81 9.76 1.06 5.00
N ILE A 82 8.99 2.00 4.49
CA ILE A 82 8.64 3.22 5.21
C ILE A 82 7.28 3.77 4.79
N SER A 83 6.44 4.13 5.75
CA SER A 83 5.27 4.99 5.49
C SER A 83 5.71 6.45 5.40
N LEU A 84 5.22 7.19 4.40
CA LEU A 84 5.59 8.59 4.17
C LEU A 84 4.91 9.59 5.13
N ALA A 85 4.02 9.13 6.01
CA ALA A 85 3.35 9.94 7.02
C ALA A 85 3.45 9.26 8.39
N GLN A 86 4.65 9.28 8.98
CA GLN A 86 4.90 8.60 10.26
C GLN A 86 4.86 9.54 11.45
N ASP A 87 5.40 10.75 11.32
CA ASP A 87 5.56 11.67 12.44
C ASP A 87 4.69 12.91 12.32
N THR A 88 4.19 13.34 13.46
CA THR A 88 3.31 14.51 13.59
C THR A 88 4.01 15.80 13.15
N SER A 89 5.32 15.94 13.40
CA SER A 89 6.06 17.14 13.06
C SER A 89 6.14 17.36 11.57
N THR A 90 6.47 16.32 10.78
CA THR A 90 6.48 16.38 9.31
C THR A 90 5.09 16.72 8.75
N ILE A 91 4.03 16.08 9.28
CA ILE A 91 2.66 16.33 8.80
C ILE A 91 2.22 17.78 9.11
N THR A 92 2.43 18.23 10.33
CA THR A 92 1.99 19.57 10.78
C THR A 92 2.81 20.68 10.15
N ALA A 93 4.14 20.53 10.02
CA ALA A 93 5.00 21.49 9.35
C ALA A 93 4.63 21.63 7.88
N CYS A 94 4.47 20.51 7.17
CA CYS A 94 4.05 20.55 5.77
C CYS A 94 2.67 21.17 5.60
N GLY A 95 1.71 20.80 6.47
CA GLY A 95 0.35 21.35 6.43
C GLY A 95 0.33 22.86 6.66
N ASN A 96 1.16 23.38 7.59
CA ASN A 96 1.27 24.80 7.89
C ASN A 96 1.98 25.61 6.81
N ASP A 97 3.07 25.09 6.25
CA ASP A 97 3.97 25.85 5.39
C ASP A 97 3.64 25.72 3.90
N PHE A 98 3.12 24.57 3.46
CA PHE A 98 2.95 24.24 2.05
C PHE A 98 1.55 23.68 1.72
N GLY A 99 0.77 23.31 2.72
CA GLY A 99 -0.52 22.64 2.57
C GLY A 99 -0.40 21.11 2.50
N TYR A 100 -1.53 20.46 2.78
CA TYR A 100 -1.59 18.98 2.90
C TYR A 100 -1.40 18.25 1.57
N ASP A 101 -1.72 18.89 0.47
CA ASP A 101 -1.66 18.27 -0.86
C ASP A 101 -0.26 17.80 -1.27
N VAL A 102 0.77 18.49 -0.83
CA VAL A 102 2.18 18.20 -1.22
C VAL A 102 2.94 17.36 -0.20
N LEU A 103 2.29 16.93 0.87
CA LEU A 103 2.94 16.19 1.98
C LEU A 103 3.74 14.98 1.47
N TYR A 104 3.07 14.05 0.83
CA TYR A 104 3.71 12.80 0.38
C TYR A 104 4.73 13.02 -0.74
N GLU A 105 4.46 13.95 -1.65
CA GLU A 105 5.41 14.33 -2.68
C GLU A 105 6.72 14.84 -2.09
N ARG A 106 6.65 15.76 -1.11
CA ARG A 106 7.84 16.35 -0.47
C ARG A 106 8.67 15.29 0.27
N VAL A 107 8.01 14.44 1.04
CA VAL A 107 8.68 13.37 1.79
C VAL A 107 9.30 12.36 0.83
N LEU A 108 8.57 11.98 -0.23
CA LEU A 108 9.07 11.06 -1.25
C LEU A 108 10.29 11.62 -1.97
N ARG A 109 10.29 12.90 -2.36
CA ARG A 109 11.45 13.52 -3.00
C ARG A 109 12.69 13.59 -2.11
N ALA A 110 12.50 13.70 -0.79
CA ALA A 110 13.59 13.67 0.18
C ALA A 110 14.20 12.28 0.39
N LEU A 111 13.37 11.25 0.47
CA LEU A 111 13.75 9.90 0.88
C LEU A 111 13.89 8.92 -0.28
N GLY A 112 13.16 9.13 -1.38
CA GLY A 112 13.10 8.23 -2.53
C GLY A 112 14.37 8.25 -3.37
N ARG A 113 14.71 7.09 -3.91
CA ARG A 113 15.82 6.88 -4.83
C ARG A 113 15.35 6.05 -6.02
N SER A 114 16.00 6.20 -7.16
CA SER A 114 15.76 5.36 -8.33
C SER A 114 15.92 3.88 -7.94
N GLY A 115 14.98 3.05 -8.37
CA GLY A 115 14.93 1.62 -8.02
C GLY A 115 14.07 1.28 -6.79
N ASP A 116 13.62 2.28 -6.02
CA ASP A 116 12.61 2.07 -4.97
C ASP A 116 11.23 1.75 -5.55
N CYS A 117 10.29 1.33 -4.69
CA CYS A 117 8.89 1.16 -5.01
C CYS A 117 8.00 2.06 -4.14
N LEU A 118 6.95 2.64 -4.73
CA LEU A 118 5.90 3.36 -4.02
C LEU A 118 4.58 2.61 -4.13
N ILE A 119 3.92 2.35 -2.99
CA ILE A 119 2.53 1.89 -2.93
C ILE A 119 1.66 3.06 -2.48
N GLY A 120 0.84 3.58 -3.39
CA GLY A 120 -0.16 4.61 -3.08
C GLY A 120 -1.52 3.98 -2.81
N ILE A 121 -2.09 4.24 -1.64
CA ILE A 121 -3.35 3.66 -1.17
C ILE A 121 -4.43 4.74 -1.17
N THR A 122 -5.46 4.59 -2.00
CA THR A 122 -6.59 5.52 -2.06
C THR A 122 -7.89 4.84 -2.48
N THR A 123 -8.89 4.85 -1.62
CA THR A 123 -10.19 4.21 -1.87
C THR A 123 -10.94 4.86 -3.03
N SER A 124 -10.82 6.16 -3.21
CA SER A 124 -11.46 6.90 -4.30
C SER A 124 -10.65 6.92 -5.60
N GLY A 125 -9.35 6.59 -5.55
CA GLY A 125 -8.44 6.82 -6.67
C GLY A 125 -8.16 8.30 -6.98
N ASN A 126 -8.62 9.24 -6.13
CA ASN A 126 -8.59 10.68 -6.42
C ASN A 126 -7.94 11.54 -5.33
N SER A 127 -7.24 10.94 -4.36
CA SER A 127 -6.54 11.67 -3.31
C SER A 127 -5.37 12.45 -3.89
N LYS A 128 -5.46 13.78 -3.90
CA LYS A 128 -4.51 14.68 -4.57
C LYS A 128 -3.08 14.50 -4.08
N ASN A 129 -2.87 14.39 -2.77
CA ASN A 129 -1.54 14.19 -2.19
C ASN A 129 -0.92 12.83 -2.58
N VAL A 130 -1.71 11.76 -2.68
CA VAL A 130 -1.25 10.45 -3.17
C VAL A 130 -0.87 10.54 -4.65
N ILE A 131 -1.71 11.18 -5.47
CA ILE A 131 -1.46 11.38 -6.91
C ILE A 131 -0.18 12.20 -7.15
N LEU A 132 0.06 13.27 -6.37
CA LEU A 132 1.29 14.07 -6.48
C LEU A 132 2.52 13.25 -6.12
N ALA A 133 2.45 12.40 -5.10
CA ALA A 133 3.53 11.47 -4.77
C ALA A 133 3.78 10.46 -5.90
N MET A 134 2.73 9.88 -6.51
CA MET A 134 2.87 8.97 -7.65
C MET A 134 3.54 9.64 -8.85
N LYS A 135 3.17 10.90 -9.16
CA LYS A 135 3.83 11.70 -10.22
C LYS A 135 5.32 11.90 -9.92
N ALA A 136 5.65 12.33 -8.71
CA ALA A 136 7.03 12.52 -8.29
C ALA A 136 7.84 11.21 -8.32
N ALA A 137 7.22 10.08 -7.97
CA ALA A 137 7.86 8.77 -8.06
C ALA A 137 8.25 8.42 -9.50
N LYS A 138 7.36 8.66 -10.47
CA LYS A 138 7.66 8.45 -11.89
C LYS A 138 8.84 9.31 -12.36
N GLU A 139 8.91 10.57 -11.95
CA GLU A 139 10.02 11.49 -12.29
C GLU A 139 11.37 11.00 -11.71
N LEU A 140 11.34 10.31 -10.56
CA LEU A 140 12.50 9.76 -9.86
C LEU A 140 12.87 8.33 -10.29
N ASN A 141 12.21 7.75 -11.30
CA ASN A 141 12.36 6.36 -11.72
C ASN A 141 12.07 5.35 -10.57
N ILE A 142 11.06 5.66 -9.77
CA ILE A 142 10.52 4.81 -8.72
C ILE A 142 9.29 4.09 -9.30
N LYS A 143 9.20 2.78 -9.11
CA LYS A 143 8.01 2.00 -9.53
C LYS A 143 6.80 2.39 -8.69
N VAL A 144 5.66 2.56 -9.35
CA VAL A 144 4.43 3.03 -8.71
C VAL A 144 3.36 1.94 -8.74
N PHE A 145 2.89 1.56 -7.58
CA PHE A 145 1.80 0.60 -7.41
C PHE A 145 0.59 1.27 -6.75
N GLY A 146 -0.60 0.92 -7.21
CA GLY A 146 -1.85 1.47 -6.67
C GLY A 146 -2.67 0.42 -5.93
N PHE A 147 -3.08 0.72 -4.70
CA PHE A 147 -4.17 0.05 -4.02
C PHE A 147 -5.39 0.98 -4.10
N LEU A 148 -6.32 0.69 -5.01
CA LEU A 148 -7.35 1.62 -5.47
C LEU A 148 -8.76 1.02 -5.29
N GLY A 149 -9.76 1.89 -5.22
CA GLY A 149 -11.17 1.54 -5.30
C GLY A 149 -11.89 2.41 -6.33
N CYS A 150 -13.21 2.36 -6.39
CA CYS A 150 -14.03 3.22 -7.26
C CYS A 150 -13.55 3.27 -8.72
N GLY A 151 -13.14 2.12 -9.27
CA GLY A 151 -12.65 2.03 -10.65
C GLY A 151 -11.24 2.59 -10.88
N GLY A 152 -10.50 2.97 -9.83
CA GLY A 152 -9.10 3.40 -9.90
C GLY A 152 -8.89 4.91 -9.98
N GLY A 153 -9.88 5.67 -10.43
CA GLY A 153 -9.83 7.13 -10.51
C GLY A 153 -8.63 7.69 -11.30
N GLU A 154 -8.22 8.91 -10.97
CA GLU A 154 -7.09 9.60 -11.59
C GLU A 154 -5.73 8.92 -11.25
N ALA A 155 -5.62 8.32 -10.06
CA ALA A 155 -4.39 7.67 -9.60
C ALA A 155 -3.95 6.52 -10.53
N LEU A 156 -4.90 5.80 -11.14
CA LEU A 156 -4.61 4.67 -12.03
C LEU A 156 -3.68 5.04 -13.18
N LYS A 157 -3.73 6.26 -13.68
CA LYS A 157 -2.89 6.75 -14.80
C LYS A 157 -1.39 6.77 -14.48
N TYR A 158 -1.03 6.76 -13.20
CA TYR A 158 0.37 6.83 -12.75
C TYR A 158 0.91 5.50 -12.26
N CYS A 159 0.05 4.47 -12.16
CA CYS A 159 0.46 3.15 -11.70
C CYS A 159 1.17 2.35 -12.81
N ASP A 160 2.25 1.66 -12.46
CA ASP A 160 2.82 0.58 -13.27
C ASP A 160 1.95 -0.67 -13.14
N GLU A 161 1.44 -0.94 -11.92
CA GLU A 161 0.47 -1.98 -11.60
C GLU A 161 -0.56 -1.46 -10.60
N ALA A 162 -1.80 -1.95 -10.64
CA ALA A 162 -2.84 -1.57 -9.70
C ALA A 162 -3.72 -2.75 -9.27
N PHE A 163 -3.96 -2.86 -7.96
CA PHE A 163 -5.03 -3.66 -7.40
C PHE A 163 -6.26 -2.78 -7.21
N ILE A 164 -7.32 -3.05 -7.95
CA ILE A 164 -8.54 -2.24 -7.95
C ILE A 164 -9.69 -3.06 -7.35
N VAL A 165 -10.11 -2.67 -6.15
CA VAL A 165 -11.25 -3.30 -5.46
C VAL A 165 -12.55 -2.91 -6.17
N PRO A 166 -13.40 -3.89 -6.57
CA PRO A 166 -14.64 -3.64 -7.29
C PRO A 166 -15.78 -3.21 -6.35
N SER A 167 -15.61 -2.07 -5.69
CA SER A 167 -16.57 -1.53 -4.73
C SER A 167 -16.47 -0.01 -4.68
N ASP A 168 -17.57 0.65 -4.28
CA ASP A 168 -17.65 2.08 -3.98
C ASP A 168 -17.80 2.32 -2.46
N ASP A 169 -17.89 1.27 -1.65
CA ASP A 169 -17.95 1.36 -0.19
C ASP A 169 -16.53 1.45 0.37
N THR A 170 -16.19 2.61 0.92
CA THR A 170 -14.86 2.88 1.50
C THR A 170 -14.42 1.84 2.53
N GLY A 171 -15.33 1.37 3.40
CA GLY A 171 -15.02 0.37 4.41
C GLY A 171 -14.65 -0.97 3.78
N ARG A 172 -15.44 -1.44 2.81
CA ARG A 172 -15.20 -2.69 2.07
C ARG A 172 -13.91 -2.63 1.26
N ILE A 173 -13.63 -1.46 0.64
CA ILE A 173 -12.39 -1.24 -0.09
C ILE A 173 -11.18 -1.34 0.85
N GLN A 174 -11.19 -0.67 2.01
CA GLN A 174 -10.10 -0.73 2.99
C GLN A 174 -9.85 -2.15 3.52
N GLU A 175 -10.92 -2.90 3.83
CA GLU A 175 -10.80 -4.30 4.26
C GLU A 175 -10.17 -5.20 3.18
N ALA A 176 -10.47 -4.97 1.91
CA ALA A 176 -9.84 -5.67 0.80
C ALA A 176 -8.39 -5.21 0.58
N HIS A 177 -8.08 -3.90 0.74
CA HIS A 177 -6.74 -3.36 0.65
C HIS A 177 -5.80 -3.98 1.68
N ILE A 178 -6.19 -4.03 2.95
CA ILE A 178 -5.31 -4.61 3.97
C ILE A 178 -5.13 -6.12 3.78
N THR A 179 -6.18 -6.83 3.34
CA THR A 179 -6.07 -8.26 3.00
C THR A 179 -5.07 -8.50 1.86
N ALA A 180 -5.17 -7.71 0.77
CA ALA A 180 -4.25 -7.78 -0.36
C ALA A 180 -2.83 -7.32 0.03
N GLY A 181 -2.72 -6.35 0.94
CA GLY A 181 -1.46 -5.86 1.48
C GLY A 181 -0.69 -6.97 2.21
N HIS A 182 -1.35 -7.69 3.12
CA HIS A 182 -0.75 -8.85 3.78
C HIS A 182 -0.30 -9.90 2.77
N ALA A 183 -1.19 -10.28 1.83
CA ALA A 183 -0.85 -11.27 0.80
C ALA A 183 0.36 -10.84 -0.06
N LEU A 184 0.46 -9.56 -0.42
CA LEU A 184 1.61 -9.01 -1.16
C LEU A 184 2.89 -9.09 -0.33
N MET A 185 2.84 -8.70 0.96
CA MET A 185 4.01 -8.71 1.84
C MET A 185 4.49 -10.14 2.14
N GLU A 186 3.56 -11.08 2.35
CA GLU A 186 3.90 -12.51 2.47
C GLU A 186 4.55 -13.05 1.19
N TYR A 187 4.01 -12.73 0.02
CA TYR A 187 4.59 -13.12 -1.26
C TYR A 187 6.02 -12.59 -1.44
N VAL A 188 6.26 -11.33 -1.09
CA VAL A 188 7.61 -10.72 -1.15
C VAL A 188 8.56 -11.40 -0.17
N GLU A 189 8.13 -11.65 1.07
CA GLU A 189 8.92 -12.34 2.09
C GLU A 189 9.32 -13.75 1.61
N ASP A 190 8.37 -14.52 1.07
CA ASP A 190 8.64 -15.87 0.54
C ASP A 190 9.66 -15.83 -0.60
N ARG A 191 9.49 -14.90 -1.55
CA ARG A 191 10.42 -14.74 -2.68
C ARG A 191 11.84 -14.39 -2.24
N LEU A 192 11.99 -13.52 -1.25
CA LEU A 192 13.30 -13.13 -0.72
C LEU A 192 13.97 -14.29 0.06
N ILE A 193 13.19 -15.15 0.71
CA ILE A 193 13.70 -16.36 1.36
C ILE A 193 14.09 -17.41 0.31
N GLU A 194 13.23 -17.66 -0.68
CA GLU A 194 13.50 -18.62 -1.75
C GLU A 194 14.74 -18.26 -2.59
N SER A 195 14.99 -16.97 -2.84
CA SER A 195 16.17 -16.48 -3.55
C SER A 195 17.45 -16.56 -2.71
N GLY A 196 17.35 -16.80 -1.41
CA GLY A 196 18.48 -16.80 -0.47
C GLY A 196 18.98 -15.38 -0.11
N TYR A 197 18.23 -14.32 -0.51
CA TYR A 197 18.56 -12.96 -0.12
C TYR A 197 18.31 -12.73 1.38
N LEU A 198 17.23 -13.30 1.89
CA LEU A 198 16.81 -13.19 3.28
C LEU A 198 16.96 -14.54 3.99
N ASN A 199 17.75 -14.56 5.04
CA ASN A 199 17.94 -15.77 5.84
C ASN A 199 17.00 -15.77 7.05
N LEU A 200 16.52 -16.96 7.43
CA LEU A 200 15.85 -17.17 8.71
C LEU A 200 16.92 -17.26 9.82
N LEU A 201 16.66 -16.54 10.94
CA LEU A 201 17.57 -16.42 12.09
C LEU A 201 17.33 -17.53 13.12
#